data_9ee93f0a3551ce7f994e122c752cce98
#
_entry.id   9ee93f0a3551ce7f994e122c752cce98
#
_cell.length_a   1.000
_cell.length_b   1.000
_cell.length_c   1.000
_cell.angle_alpha   90.00
_cell.angle_beta   90.00
_cell.angle_gamma   90.00
#
_symmetry.space_group_name_H-M   'P 1'
#
loop_
_entity.id
_entity.type
_entity.pdbx_description
1 polymer ?
#
loop_
_entity_poly.entity_id
_entity_poly.type
_entity_poly.pdbx_seq_one_letter_code
_entity_poly.pdbx_strand_id
1 'polypeptide(L)'
;MRKSVCLLMFSLLLGQADQAIMTLYKDGFALVKQPVNWPNVPPGVSTIEYDQLPSRLFIDSPFLTLQDEIVVRWQRINSNIFSGEKFFSRKLGKYVEIKISGGKTYEGILLEYNNAKVTLQGKSEVLSIPRDKIELIFTEDRIENPQFKPTLIWEINLEKSMQVQGELIYLSAGFDWNAVYRLVMNGKDNQANLVPEAIISNRSDVDFSDLTLRLVEGELHHAGQKKISSGSQQYSRAQSSRLASSSVSADQKSLGDYHIYTLSEVLNFMVDDNITVQLYKPRVINYEKTYIFENKERSQREEPLVVELKIINSEENGLGIPLPAGKVEMYLTSKGGSLEFSGEDYLVQTPKEGTVLLTAGRAFDITGKRTILNYDRQRNSEEASIQIQIKNIHDEDIQVRVVEHISGDWVIRDASSMYTKEDATTIYFPLNIDAEDNKIITYTYRKEWK
;
A
#
# COMPACT_ATOMS: atom_id res chain seq x y z
N MET A 1 65.04 22.46 32.48
CA MET A 1 64.81 21.47 31.46
C MET A 1 63.38 21.01 31.56
N ARG A 2 62.46 21.60 30.79
CA ARG A 2 61.05 21.21 30.71
C ARG A 2 60.84 20.25 29.50
N LYS A 3 60.49 19.00 29.76
CA LYS A 3 60.13 18.02 28.71
C LYS A 3 58.70 18.26 28.35
N SER A 4 58.41 18.75 27.14
CA SER A 4 57.09 18.76 26.50
C SER A 4 56.77 17.35 26.05
N VAL A 5 55.71 16.79 26.60
CA VAL A 5 55.08 15.56 26.11
C VAL A 5 54.06 15.96 25.06
N CYS A 6 54.37 15.67 23.79
CA CYS A 6 53.44 15.83 22.67
C CYS A 6 52.51 14.64 22.68
N LEU A 7 51.23 14.86 23.08
CA LEU A 7 50.18 13.88 23.04
C LEU A 7 49.61 13.84 21.58
N LEU A 8 50.07 12.86 20.80
CA LEU A 8 49.46 12.54 19.49
C LEU A 8 48.05 11.96 19.72
N MET A 9 47.05 12.81 19.54
CA MET A 9 45.67 12.32 19.37
C MET A 9 45.59 11.61 18.03
N PHE A 10 45.58 10.28 18.06
CA PHE A 10 45.12 9.45 16.97
C PHE A 10 43.58 9.57 16.93
N SER A 11 43.08 10.43 16.07
CA SER A 11 41.65 10.35 15.69
C SER A 11 41.45 9.05 14.90
N LEU A 12 40.89 8.05 15.57
CA LEU A 12 40.26 6.93 14.89
C LEU A 12 39.12 7.51 14.05
N LEU A 13 39.35 7.72 12.78
CA LEU A 13 38.30 7.69 11.76
C LEU A 13 37.79 6.25 11.75
N LEU A 14 36.82 5.96 12.62
CA LEU A 14 35.88 4.86 12.41
C LEU A 14 35.15 5.19 11.11
N GLY A 15 35.61 4.60 10.00
CA GLY A 15 34.80 4.54 8.80
C GLY A 15 33.44 4.01 9.22
N GLN A 16 32.39 4.80 9.03
CA GLN A 16 31.02 4.28 9.09
C GLN A 16 31.01 3.12 8.11
N ALA A 17 30.85 1.91 8.63
CA ALA A 17 30.54 0.76 7.79
C ALA A 17 29.28 1.18 7.00
N ASP A 18 29.38 1.17 5.68
CA ASP A 18 28.26 1.54 4.82
C ASP A 18 27.09 0.61 5.16
N GLN A 19 26.06 1.21 5.73
CA GLN A 19 24.89 0.51 6.24
C GLN A 19 23.95 0.17 5.08
N ALA A 20 23.31 -0.99 5.13
CA ALA A 20 22.32 -1.34 4.13
C ALA A 20 21.12 -0.36 4.18
N ILE A 21 20.66 0.06 3.01
CA ILE A 21 19.52 0.96 2.83
C ILE A 21 18.48 0.25 1.97
N MET A 22 17.25 0.20 2.45
CA MET A 22 16.12 -0.31 1.68
C MET A 22 15.07 0.78 1.49
N THR A 23 14.67 1.00 0.26
CA THR A 23 13.59 1.92 -0.09
C THR A 23 12.38 1.12 -0.54
N LEU A 24 11.31 1.18 0.25
CA LEU A 24 10.05 0.45 0.03
C LEU A 24 9.10 1.30 -0.80
N TYR A 25 8.50 0.69 -1.81
CA TYR A 25 7.50 1.29 -2.67
C TYR A 25 6.13 0.63 -2.46
N LYS A 26 5.04 1.37 -2.61
CA LYS A 26 3.67 0.82 -2.46
C LYS A 26 3.27 -0.21 -3.52
N ASP A 27 4.06 -0.31 -4.58
CA ASP A 27 3.82 -1.29 -5.66
C ASP A 27 4.32 -2.72 -5.32
N GLY A 28 4.68 -2.98 -4.05
CA GLY A 28 5.04 -4.32 -3.55
C GLY A 28 6.48 -4.73 -3.84
N PHE A 29 7.39 -3.77 -4.03
CA PHE A 29 8.83 -4.02 -4.24
C PHE A 29 9.69 -3.02 -3.45
N ALA A 30 10.99 -3.33 -3.37
CA ALA A 30 11.99 -2.46 -2.76
C ALA A 30 13.23 -2.28 -3.63
N LEU A 31 13.86 -1.13 -3.52
CA LEU A 31 15.24 -0.90 -3.93
C LEU A 31 16.14 -1.16 -2.73
N VAL A 32 17.00 -2.16 -2.85
CA VAL A 32 17.99 -2.51 -1.83
C VAL A 32 19.35 -2.01 -2.28
N LYS A 33 20.07 -1.34 -1.39
CA LYS A 33 21.47 -0.94 -1.50
C LYS A 33 22.20 -1.53 -0.33
N GLN A 34 23.19 -2.36 -0.59
CA GLN A 34 23.92 -3.02 0.48
C GLN A 34 25.41 -3.07 0.20
N PRO A 35 26.23 -2.87 1.23
CA PRO A 35 27.67 -3.05 1.10
C PRO A 35 27.98 -4.52 0.89
N VAL A 36 28.95 -4.78 0.03
CA VAL A 36 29.48 -6.13 -0.25
C VAL A 36 30.97 -6.14 -0.14
N ASN A 37 31.53 -7.29 0.32
CA ASN A 37 32.94 -7.42 0.63
C ASN A 37 33.45 -8.82 0.35
N TRP A 38 34.55 -8.91 -0.39
CA TRP A 38 35.29 -10.13 -0.66
C TRP A 38 36.74 -9.96 -0.16
N PRO A 39 37.11 -10.59 0.98
CA PRO A 39 38.33 -10.23 1.73
C PRO A 39 39.65 -10.59 1.01
N ASN A 40 39.68 -11.64 0.18
CA ASN A 40 40.91 -12.14 -0.43
C ASN A 40 40.66 -12.57 -1.87
N VAL A 41 40.64 -11.63 -2.79
CA VAL A 41 40.52 -11.93 -4.22
C VAL A 41 41.91 -12.02 -4.85
N PRO A 42 42.26 -13.13 -5.53
CA PRO A 42 43.58 -13.29 -6.11
C PRO A 42 43.81 -12.39 -7.35
N PRO A 43 45.09 -12.17 -7.73
CA PRO A 43 45.40 -11.38 -8.92
C PRO A 43 45.04 -12.12 -10.20
N GLY A 44 44.87 -11.34 -11.27
CA GLY A 44 44.42 -11.83 -12.59
C GLY A 44 42.92 -11.84 -12.73
N VAL A 45 42.44 -12.64 -13.68
CA VAL A 45 41.00 -12.78 -13.90
C VAL A 45 40.40 -13.69 -12.81
N SER A 46 39.49 -13.11 -12.03
CA SER A 46 38.87 -13.78 -10.88
C SER A 46 37.35 -13.62 -10.93
N THR A 47 36.63 -14.58 -10.36
CA THR A 47 35.18 -14.49 -10.15
C THR A 47 34.87 -14.20 -8.69
N ILE A 48 33.95 -13.26 -8.47
CA ILE A 48 33.34 -12.99 -7.17
C ILE A 48 31.86 -13.31 -7.22
N GLU A 49 31.32 -13.84 -6.14
CA GLU A 49 29.95 -14.34 -6.06
C GLU A 49 29.20 -13.75 -4.87
N TYR A 50 27.87 -13.62 -5.02
CA TYR A 50 26.97 -13.17 -3.96
C TYR A 50 25.65 -13.96 -4.05
N ASP A 51 25.26 -14.63 -2.96
CA ASP A 51 24.13 -15.58 -2.89
C ASP A 51 23.04 -15.19 -1.86
N GLN A 52 23.21 -14.05 -1.16
CA GLN A 52 22.22 -13.58 -0.19
C GLN A 52 21.15 -12.69 -0.86
N LEU A 53 20.55 -13.19 -1.93
CA LEU A 53 19.58 -12.50 -2.74
C LEU A 53 18.18 -13.06 -2.53
N PRO A 54 17.14 -12.18 -2.51
CA PRO A 54 15.76 -12.66 -2.55
C PRO A 54 15.44 -13.43 -3.82
N SER A 55 14.65 -14.49 -3.70
CA SER A 55 14.22 -15.30 -4.86
C SER A 55 13.34 -14.52 -5.85
N ARG A 56 12.72 -13.41 -5.40
CA ARG A 56 11.90 -12.50 -6.20
C ARG A 56 12.67 -11.31 -6.78
N LEU A 57 13.99 -11.43 -6.90
CA LEU A 57 14.85 -10.43 -7.52
C LEU A 57 14.40 -10.11 -8.94
N PHE A 58 14.38 -8.84 -9.33
CA PHE A 58 14.22 -8.41 -10.72
C PHE A 58 15.53 -8.66 -11.45
N ILE A 59 15.53 -9.60 -12.40
CA ILE A 59 16.75 -10.19 -13.00
C ILE A 59 17.62 -9.13 -13.71
N ASP A 60 17.04 -8.09 -14.24
CA ASP A 60 17.68 -6.99 -14.97
C ASP A 60 18.10 -5.81 -14.08
N SER A 61 17.80 -5.87 -12.78
CA SER A 61 18.02 -4.75 -11.86
C SER A 61 19.38 -4.72 -11.14
N PRO A 62 20.10 -5.84 -10.92
CA PRO A 62 21.34 -5.79 -10.15
C PRO A 62 22.43 -4.96 -10.81
N PHE A 63 22.98 -4.05 -10.02
CA PHE A 63 24.06 -3.17 -10.38
C PHE A 63 25.12 -3.17 -9.28
N LEU A 64 26.37 -3.53 -9.61
CA LEU A 64 27.50 -3.56 -8.68
C LEU A 64 28.46 -2.42 -8.99
N THR A 65 28.74 -1.60 -7.99
CA THR A 65 29.80 -0.59 -8.02
C THR A 65 30.93 -1.06 -7.12
N LEU A 66 32.13 -1.15 -7.65
CA LEU A 66 33.34 -1.54 -6.89
C LEU A 66 34.22 -0.33 -6.62
N GLN A 67 35.05 -0.44 -5.57
CA GLN A 67 36.09 0.53 -5.24
C GLN A 67 37.23 0.56 -6.28
N ASP A 68 38.09 1.59 -6.22
CA ASP A 68 39.39 1.66 -6.88
C ASP A 68 39.37 1.41 -8.40
N GLU A 69 38.31 1.86 -9.11
CA GLU A 69 38.16 1.70 -10.56
C GLU A 69 38.22 0.25 -11.05
N ILE A 70 37.94 -0.74 -10.18
CA ILE A 70 37.85 -2.14 -10.57
C ILE A 70 36.71 -2.32 -11.56
N VAL A 71 37.03 -2.82 -12.76
CA VAL A 71 36.05 -2.99 -13.83
C VAL A 71 35.45 -4.39 -13.78
N VAL A 72 34.12 -4.45 -13.71
CA VAL A 72 33.36 -5.67 -13.91
C VAL A 72 33.34 -5.98 -15.42
N ARG A 73 33.90 -7.10 -15.84
CA ARG A 73 33.96 -7.52 -17.26
C ARG A 73 32.64 -8.09 -17.75
N TRP A 74 31.98 -8.91 -16.93
CA TRP A 74 30.65 -9.43 -17.17
C TRP A 74 29.96 -9.77 -15.83
N GLN A 75 28.64 -9.82 -15.88
CA GLN A 75 27.76 -10.24 -14.79
C GLN A 75 26.89 -11.41 -15.26
N ARG A 76 26.71 -12.40 -14.41
CA ARG A 76 25.80 -13.51 -14.61
C ARG A 76 24.88 -13.65 -13.41
N ILE A 77 23.60 -13.86 -13.67
CA ILE A 77 22.65 -14.32 -12.65
C ILE A 77 22.40 -15.80 -12.86
N ASN A 78 22.68 -16.61 -11.86
CA ASN A 78 22.23 -17.97 -11.81
C ASN A 78 20.91 -18.02 -11.01
N SER A 79 19.79 -18.07 -11.70
CA SER A 79 18.43 -18.19 -11.13
C SER A 79 17.88 -19.62 -11.23
N ASN A 80 18.76 -20.61 -11.46
CA ASN A 80 18.37 -22.02 -11.53
C ASN A 80 18.13 -22.58 -10.13
N ILE A 81 17.18 -22.01 -9.42
CA ILE A 81 16.77 -22.47 -8.09
C ILE A 81 16.18 -23.87 -8.20
N PHE A 82 16.63 -24.76 -7.31
CA PHE A 82 16.09 -26.10 -7.21
C PHE A 82 14.59 -26.09 -6.93
N SER A 83 13.86 -26.84 -7.73
CA SER A 83 12.49 -27.24 -7.43
C SER A 83 12.28 -28.67 -7.92
N GLY A 84 11.52 -29.47 -7.18
CA GLY A 84 11.22 -30.85 -7.57
C GLY A 84 10.54 -30.92 -8.93
N GLU A 85 9.71 -29.94 -9.27
CA GLU A 85 9.06 -29.86 -10.58
C GLU A 85 10.08 -29.69 -11.71
N LYS A 86 10.98 -28.71 -11.60
CA LYS A 86 12.08 -28.51 -12.58
C LYS A 86 13.01 -29.69 -12.64
N PHE A 87 13.27 -30.33 -11.51
CA PHE A 87 14.14 -31.53 -11.46
C PHE A 87 13.52 -32.65 -12.26
N PHE A 88 12.28 -33.04 -11.98
CA PHE A 88 11.63 -34.16 -12.69
C PHE A 88 11.28 -33.80 -14.15
N SER A 89 10.96 -32.56 -14.48
CA SER A 89 10.78 -32.15 -15.88
C SER A 89 12.03 -32.34 -16.73
N ARG A 90 13.22 -32.23 -16.12
CA ARG A 90 14.51 -32.52 -16.80
C ARG A 90 14.85 -34.02 -16.88
N LYS A 91 14.05 -34.86 -16.23
CA LYS A 91 14.20 -36.32 -16.24
C LYS A 91 13.32 -37.02 -17.28
N LEU A 92 12.70 -36.27 -18.19
CA LEU A 92 11.99 -36.84 -19.33
C LEU A 92 12.96 -37.75 -20.13
N GLY A 93 12.52 -38.94 -20.46
CA GLY A 93 13.33 -39.98 -21.09
C GLY A 93 14.23 -40.77 -20.13
N LYS A 94 14.21 -40.52 -18.82
CA LYS A 94 14.94 -41.27 -17.79
C LYS A 94 14.03 -42.22 -17.05
N TYR A 95 14.64 -43.22 -16.45
CA TYR A 95 13.95 -44.23 -15.64
C TYR A 95 13.59 -43.67 -14.27
N VAL A 96 12.35 -43.88 -13.85
CA VAL A 96 11.84 -43.49 -12.53
C VAL A 96 10.91 -44.57 -11.96
N GLU A 97 10.79 -44.60 -10.66
CA GLU A 97 9.84 -45.42 -9.92
C GLU A 97 8.80 -44.53 -9.24
N ILE A 98 7.51 -44.88 -9.35
CA ILE A 98 6.39 -44.14 -8.79
C ILE A 98 5.57 -45.04 -7.89
N LYS A 99 5.43 -44.65 -6.62
CA LYS A 99 4.54 -45.29 -5.68
C LYS A 99 3.26 -44.48 -5.58
N ILE A 100 2.12 -45.14 -5.74
CA ILE A 100 0.80 -44.54 -5.63
C ILE A 100 0.12 -44.86 -4.30
N SER A 101 -0.91 -44.08 -3.97
CA SER A 101 -1.81 -44.31 -2.85
C SER A 101 -2.42 -45.71 -2.94
N GLY A 102 -2.27 -46.49 -1.88
CA GLY A 102 -2.62 -47.92 -1.85
C GLY A 102 -1.43 -48.87 -2.05
N GLY A 103 -0.19 -48.35 -2.10
CA GLY A 103 1.05 -49.10 -1.99
C GLY A 103 1.57 -49.74 -3.28
N LYS A 104 0.85 -49.59 -4.40
CA LYS A 104 1.31 -50.13 -5.69
C LYS A 104 2.42 -49.25 -6.29
N THR A 105 3.46 -49.90 -6.82
CA THR A 105 4.59 -49.24 -7.43
C THR A 105 4.61 -49.51 -8.93
N TYR A 106 4.97 -48.47 -9.69
CA TYR A 106 5.19 -48.54 -11.15
C TYR A 106 6.55 -48.02 -11.49
N GLU A 107 7.20 -48.66 -12.44
CA GLU A 107 8.53 -48.30 -12.91
C GLU A 107 8.54 -48.13 -14.43
N GLY A 108 9.35 -47.22 -14.95
CA GLY A 108 9.46 -47.02 -16.39
C GLY A 108 10.15 -45.71 -16.76
N ILE A 109 10.17 -45.46 -18.07
CA ILE A 109 10.72 -44.20 -18.62
C ILE A 109 9.70 -43.09 -18.45
N LEU A 110 10.11 -41.97 -17.87
CA LEU A 110 9.30 -40.82 -17.70
C LEU A 110 9.04 -40.09 -19.02
N LEU A 111 7.80 -40.12 -19.52
CA LEU A 111 7.40 -39.47 -20.77
C LEU A 111 6.81 -38.08 -20.57
N GLU A 112 6.11 -37.89 -19.48
CA GLU A 112 5.43 -36.61 -19.16
C GLU A 112 5.45 -36.39 -17.66
N TYR A 113 5.68 -35.14 -17.26
CA TYR A 113 5.63 -34.67 -15.88
C TYR A 113 5.05 -33.25 -15.82
N ASN A 114 3.85 -33.13 -15.27
CA ASN A 114 3.17 -31.83 -15.06
C ASN A 114 2.35 -31.85 -13.79
N ASN A 115 1.65 -30.74 -13.49
CA ASN A 115 0.86 -30.59 -12.28
C ASN A 115 -0.40 -31.48 -12.23
N ALA A 116 -0.89 -31.99 -13.37
CA ALA A 116 -2.09 -32.82 -13.44
C ALA A 116 -1.76 -34.31 -13.40
N LYS A 117 -0.68 -34.74 -14.06
CA LYS A 117 -0.35 -36.17 -14.23
C LYS A 117 1.14 -36.43 -14.48
N VAL A 118 1.51 -37.65 -14.29
CA VAL A 118 2.81 -38.21 -14.69
C VAL A 118 2.56 -39.40 -15.61
N THR A 119 3.23 -39.46 -16.77
CA THR A 119 3.11 -40.56 -17.73
C THR A 119 4.40 -41.34 -17.82
N LEU A 120 4.32 -42.65 -17.64
CA LEU A 120 5.43 -43.61 -17.74
C LEU A 120 5.25 -44.55 -18.92
N GLN A 121 6.34 -44.89 -19.56
CA GLN A 121 6.45 -46.04 -20.47
C GLN A 121 7.05 -47.23 -19.71
N GLY A 122 6.19 -48.20 -19.37
CA GLY A 122 6.59 -49.49 -18.84
C GLY A 122 7.10 -50.44 -19.92
N LYS A 123 7.31 -51.71 -19.59
CA LYS A 123 7.82 -52.73 -20.52
C LYS A 123 6.87 -53.03 -21.70
N SER A 124 5.57 -53.00 -21.48
CA SER A 124 4.54 -53.35 -22.47
C SER A 124 3.35 -52.38 -22.51
N GLU A 125 3.35 -51.34 -21.67
CA GLU A 125 2.22 -50.44 -21.48
C GLU A 125 2.70 -49.01 -21.27
N VAL A 126 1.80 -48.03 -21.53
CA VAL A 126 1.96 -46.62 -21.16
C VAL A 126 0.97 -46.32 -20.06
N LEU A 127 1.47 -45.82 -18.95
CA LEU A 127 0.68 -45.52 -17.76
C LEU A 127 0.60 -44.01 -17.55
N SER A 128 -0.60 -43.46 -17.42
CA SER A 128 -0.82 -42.06 -17.04
C SER A 128 -1.45 -42.01 -15.64
N ILE A 129 -0.70 -41.48 -14.68
CA ILE A 129 -1.04 -41.48 -13.25
C ILE A 129 -1.38 -40.05 -12.83
N PRO A 130 -2.59 -39.80 -12.31
CA PRO A 130 -2.94 -38.49 -11.73
C PRO A 130 -1.99 -38.10 -10.59
N ARG A 131 -1.64 -36.82 -10.53
CA ARG A 131 -0.68 -36.28 -9.54
C ARG A 131 -1.11 -36.48 -8.09
N ASP A 132 -2.41 -36.33 -7.82
CA ASP A 132 -3.05 -36.49 -6.51
C ASP A 132 -2.99 -37.92 -5.96
N LYS A 133 -2.71 -38.92 -6.83
CA LYS A 133 -2.54 -40.33 -6.45
C LYS A 133 -1.11 -40.73 -6.20
N ILE A 134 -0.14 -39.86 -6.45
CA ILE A 134 1.29 -40.17 -6.30
C ILE A 134 1.74 -39.83 -4.89
N GLU A 135 2.25 -40.83 -4.17
CA GLU A 135 2.86 -40.67 -2.85
C GLU A 135 4.36 -40.38 -2.94
N LEU A 136 5.05 -41.04 -3.85
CA LEU A 136 6.50 -40.95 -4.00
C LEU A 136 6.92 -41.09 -5.46
N ILE A 137 7.89 -40.30 -5.88
CA ILE A 137 8.63 -40.48 -7.13
C ILE A 137 10.10 -40.67 -6.77
N PHE A 138 10.69 -41.77 -7.20
CA PHE A 138 12.08 -42.12 -6.94
C PHE A 138 12.89 -42.11 -8.25
N THR A 139 14.15 -41.66 -8.16
CA THR A 139 15.17 -41.75 -9.20
C THR A 139 16.52 -41.91 -8.54
N GLU A 140 17.41 -42.67 -9.18
CA GLU A 140 18.77 -42.91 -8.67
C GLU A 140 19.71 -41.70 -8.86
N ASP A 141 19.29 -40.70 -9.62
CA ASP A 141 20.09 -39.50 -9.87
C ASP A 141 20.28 -38.66 -8.61
N ARG A 142 21.52 -38.36 -8.29
CA ARG A 142 21.87 -37.41 -7.24
C ARG A 142 21.88 -35.98 -7.78
N ILE A 143 21.53 -35.02 -6.91
CA ILE A 143 21.69 -33.59 -7.16
C ILE A 143 23.00 -33.18 -6.50
N GLU A 144 23.98 -32.85 -7.30
CA GLU A 144 25.22 -32.27 -6.81
C GLU A 144 25.01 -30.77 -6.68
N ASN A 145 25.24 -30.22 -5.47
CA ASN A 145 25.16 -28.79 -5.14
C ASN A 145 23.82 -28.12 -5.56
N PRO A 146 22.69 -28.50 -4.92
CA PRO A 146 21.41 -27.87 -5.23
C PRO A 146 21.46 -26.38 -4.81
N GLN A 147 21.05 -25.50 -5.73
CA GLN A 147 20.98 -24.08 -5.48
C GLN A 147 19.57 -23.72 -4.98
N PHE A 148 19.47 -23.06 -3.84
CA PHE A 148 18.19 -22.70 -3.24
C PHE A 148 17.86 -21.21 -3.35
N LYS A 149 18.86 -20.38 -3.71
CA LYS A 149 18.72 -18.93 -3.89
C LYS A 149 19.39 -18.48 -5.19
N PRO A 150 18.98 -17.36 -5.77
CA PRO A 150 19.69 -16.77 -6.89
C PRO A 150 21.13 -16.43 -6.48
N THR A 151 22.08 -16.56 -7.40
CA THR A 151 23.47 -16.17 -7.18
C THR A 151 23.90 -15.20 -8.28
N LEU A 152 24.48 -14.09 -7.89
CA LEU A 152 25.17 -13.15 -8.78
C LEU A 152 26.64 -13.54 -8.86
N ILE A 153 27.21 -13.55 -10.06
CA ILE A 153 28.60 -13.89 -10.35
C ILE A 153 29.15 -12.79 -11.24
N TRP A 154 30.28 -12.23 -10.85
CA TRP A 154 30.99 -11.22 -11.64
C TRP A 154 32.41 -11.67 -11.93
N GLU A 155 32.89 -11.40 -13.15
CA GLU A 155 34.30 -11.52 -13.50
C GLU A 155 34.96 -10.15 -13.42
N ILE A 156 36.04 -10.10 -12.66
CA ILE A 156 36.88 -8.91 -12.47
C ILE A 156 38.33 -9.25 -12.80
N ASN A 157 39.16 -8.24 -13.01
CA ASN A 157 40.59 -8.41 -13.21
C ASN A 157 41.37 -7.53 -12.22
N LEU A 158 42.27 -8.13 -11.45
CA LEU A 158 43.09 -7.45 -10.44
C LEU A 158 44.57 -7.56 -10.76
N GLU A 159 45.34 -6.49 -10.54
CA GLU A 159 46.79 -6.52 -10.70
C GLU A 159 47.49 -7.22 -9.53
N LYS A 160 46.94 -7.14 -8.33
CA LYS A 160 47.46 -7.76 -7.09
C LYS A 160 46.30 -8.35 -6.27
N SER A 161 46.66 -9.30 -5.39
CA SER A 161 45.68 -9.80 -4.42
C SER A 161 45.25 -8.70 -3.47
N MET A 162 43.92 -8.53 -3.31
CA MET A 162 43.38 -7.48 -2.44
C MET A 162 41.96 -7.84 -1.94
N GLN A 163 41.53 -7.10 -0.94
CA GLN A 163 40.13 -7.05 -0.55
C GLN A 163 39.38 -6.23 -1.57
N VAL A 164 38.25 -6.78 -2.08
CA VAL A 164 37.34 -6.07 -2.98
C VAL A 164 36.09 -5.70 -2.21
N GLN A 165 35.78 -4.42 -2.24
CA GLN A 165 34.59 -3.85 -1.58
C GLN A 165 33.76 -3.12 -2.62
N GLY A 166 32.45 -3.02 -2.34
CA GLY A 166 31.55 -2.30 -3.22
C GLY A 166 30.14 -2.14 -2.66
N GLU A 167 29.29 -1.57 -3.46
CA GLU A 167 27.84 -1.45 -3.19
C GLU A 167 27.07 -2.23 -4.24
N LEU A 168 26.23 -3.16 -3.80
CA LEU A 168 25.28 -3.88 -4.64
C LEU A 168 23.91 -3.22 -4.54
N ILE A 169 23.35 -2.83 -5.67
CA ILE A 169 22.02 -2.22 -5.80
C ILE A 169 21.15 -3.16 -6.61
N TYR A 170 19.92 -3.42 -6.13
CA TYR A 170 18.96 -4.23 -6.87
C TYR A 170 17.52 -3.94 -6.47
N LEU A 171 16.58 -4.32 -7.33
CA LEU A 171 15.14 -4.32 -7.06
C LEU A 171 14.66 -5.73 -6.75
N SER A 172 13.78 -5.86 -5.78
CA SER A 172 13.12 -7.13 -5.47
C SER A 172 11.68 -6.92 -5.06
N ALA A 173 10.80 -7.80 -5.53
CA ALA A 173 9.43 -7.90 -5.03
C ALA A 173 9.39 -8.64 -3.68
N GLY A 174 8.27 -8.55 -3.00
CA GLY A 174 8.06 -9.19 -1.70
C GLY A 174 8.21 -8.24 -0.51
N PHE A 175 8.25 -6.95 -0.76
CA PHE A 175 8.27 -5.91 0.25
C PHE A 175 7.11 -4.96 0.02
N ASP A 176 6.45 -4.55 1.09
CA ASP A 176 5.31 -3.65 1.01
C ASP A 176 5.26 -2.73 2.23
N TRP A 177 4.57 -1.60 2.08
CA TRP A 177 4.24 -0.74 3.18
C TRP A 177 2.89 -0.05 2.98
N ASN A 178 2.18 0.21 4.09
CA ASN A 178 0.91 0.89 4.09
C ASN A 178 0.82 1.86 5.25
N ALA A 179 0.32 3.07 5.01
CA ALA A 179 0.02 3.99 6.09
C ALA A 179 -1.25 3.56 6.84
N VAL A 180 -1.20 3.70 8.15
CA VAL A 180 -2.34 3.48 9.06
C VAL A 180 -2.40 4.66 10.01
N TYR A 181 -3.58 5.26 10.12
CA TYR A 181 -3.84 6.39 10.99
C TYR A 181 -4.80 5.95 12.09
N ARG A 182 -4.45 6.19 13.35
CA ARG A 182 -5.40 6.03 14.44
C ARG A 182 -5.91 7.38 14.85
N LEU A 183 -7.20 7.61 14.64
CA LEU A 183 -7.91 8.85 14.98
C LEU A 183 -8.69 8.62 16.27
N VAL A 184 -8.17 9.12 17.39
CA VAL A 184 -8.79 8.97 18.71
C VAL A 184 -9.54 10.26 19.05
N MET A 185 -10.87 10.20 18.98
CA MET A 185 -11.78 11.31 19.20
C MET A 185 -12.23 11.38 20.68
N ASN A 186 -12.29 12.57 21.25
CA ASN A 186 -12.75 12.75 22.63
C ASN A 186 -14.28 12.92 22.77
N GLY A 187 -15.00 13.09 21.66
CA GLY A 187 -16.45 13.17 21.60
C GLY A 187 -17.07 14.49 22.08
N LYS A 188 -16.29 15.44 22.63
CA LYS A 188 -16.84 16.68 23.19
C LYS A 188 -16.44 17.96 22.47
N ASP A 189 -15.20 18.07 22.00
CA ASP A 189 -14.64 19.35 21.55
C ASP A 189 -14.27 19.33 20.05
N ASN A 190 -14.79 18.38 19.28
CA ASN A 190 -14.41 18.18 17.88
C ASN A 190 -12.88 18.09 17.68
N GLN A 191 -12.19 17.58 18.71
CA GLN A 191 -10.75 17.32 18.69
C GLN A 191 -10.46 15.84 18.68
N ALA A 192 -9.38 15.49 18.01
CA ALA A 192 -8.88 14.13 17.98
C ALA A 192 -7.36 14.10 18.08
N ASN A 193 -6.84 13.02 18.64
CA ASN A 193 -5.41 12.69 18.55
C ASN A 193 -5.20 11.79 17.32
N LEU A 194 -4.45 12.30 16.35
CA LEU A 194 -4.06 11.55 15.14
C LEU A 194 -2.69 10.94 15.36
N VAL A 195 -2.59 9.61 15.21
CA VAL A 195 -1.34 8.83 15.29
C VAL A 195 -1.05 8.25 13.91
N PRO A 196 -0.15 8.87 13.13
CA PRO A 196 0.25 8.37 11.81
C PRO A 196 1.34 7.30 11.92
N GLU A 197 1.07 6.10 11.44
CA GLU A 197 1.98 4.97 11.45
C GLU A 197 2.10 4.37 10.04
N ALA A 198 3.13 3.54 9.84
CA ALA A 198 3.24 2.67 8.68
C ALA A 198 3.42 1.22 9.14
N ILE A 199 2.75 0.31 8.47
CA ILE A 199 3.01 -1.12 8.57
C ILE A 199 3.88 -1.48 7.38
N ILE A 200 5.06 -2.02 7.67
CA ILE A 200 6.02 -2.51 6.68
C ILE A 200 6.08 -4.04 6.74
N SER A 201 6.15 -4.70 5.60
CA SER A 201 6.12 -6.16 5.50
C SER A 201 7.27 -6.70 4.67
N ASN A 202 7.98 -7.70 5.21
CA ASN A 202 8.96 -8.51 4.48
C ASN A 202 8.34 -9.87 4.15
N ARG A 203 7.97 -10.07 2.90
CA ARG A 203 7.48 -11.35 2.36
C ARG A 203 8.47 -11.95 1.39
N SER A 204 9.73 -11.55 1.48
CA SER A 204 10.84 -12.19 0.78
C SER A 204 11.30 -13.43 1.57
N ASP A 205 12.31 -14.08 1.07
CA ASP A 205 12.98 -15.25 1.69
C ASP A 205 14.36 -14.89 2.26
N VAL A 206 14.60 -13.59 2.55
CA VAL A 206 15.87 -13.07 3.08
C VAL A 206 15.63 -12.17 4.28
N ASP A 207 16.44 -12.40 5.31
CA ASP A 207 16.53 -11.54 6.50
C ASP A 207 17.51 -10.38 6.24
N PHE A 208 17.15 -9.20 6.72
CA PHE A 208 18.00 -8.01 6.66
C PHE A 208 18.27 -7.50 8.08
N SER A 209 19.56 -7.32 8.40
CA SER A 209 20.00 -6.77 9.66
C SER A 209 20.59 -5.37 9.47
N ASP A 210 20.51 -4.54 10.50
CA ASP A 210 21.09 -3.20 10.55
C ASP A 210 20.70 -2.32 9.34
N LEU A 211 19.39 -2.30 9.03
CA LEU A 211 18.83 -1.70 7.83
C LEU A 211 18.26 -0.32 8.08
N THR A 212 18.66 0.67 7.28
CA THR A 212 17.96 1.95 7.20
C THR A 212 16.80 1.84 6.20
N LEU A 213 15.58 2.08 6.67
CA LEU A 213 14.39 2.01 5.84
C LEU A 213 13.96 3.39 5.35
N ARG A 214 13.55 3.44 4.08
CA ARG A 214 12.90 4.58 3.45
C ARG A 214 11.58 4.12 2.83
N LEU A 215 10.54 4.90 3.01
CA LEU A 215 9.22 4.64 2.43
C LEU A 215 8.94 5.68 1.35
N VAL A 216 8.47 5.25 0.21
CA VAL A 216 8.18 6.15 -0.93
C VAL A 216 6.69 6.08 -1.25
N GLU A 217 6.05 7.25 -1.23
CA GLU A 217 4.70 7.47 -1.71
C GLU A 217 4.76 8.09 -3.11
N GLY A 218 4.02 7.50 -4.04
CA GLY A 218 3.90 7.95 -5.43
C GLY A 218 3.85 6.78 -6.41
N GLU A 219 3.30 6.99 -7.59
CA GLU A 219 3.27 5.99 -8.66
C GLU A 219 4.58 6.05 -9.46
N LEU A 220 5.34 4.96 -9.45
CA LEU A 220 6.50 4.81 -10.32
C LEU A 220 6.08 4.29 -11.70
N HIS A 221 6.60 4.89 -12.74
CA HIS A 221 6.38 4.40 -14.09
C HIS A 221 7.38 3.29 -14.43
N HIS A 222 6.91 2.02 -14.44
CA HIS A 222 7.70 0.89 -14.91
C HIS A 222 7.50 0.66 -16.41
N ALA A 223 8.57 0.74 -17.19
CA ALA A 223 8.56 0.36 -18.60
C ALA A 223 8.44 -1.17 -18.69
N GLY A 224 7.23 -1.70 -18.88
CA GLY A 224 7.05 -3.14 -19.14
C GLY A 224 5.96 -3.88 -18.41
N GLN A 225 5.31 -3.31 -17.42
CA GLN A 225 4.09 -3.92 -16.85
C GLN A 225 2.86 -3.54 -17.67
N LYS A 226 2.42 -4.42 -18.57
CA LYS A 226 1.01 -4.46 -18.97
C LYS A 226 0.21 -4.68 -17.68
N LYS A 227 -0.56 -3.67 -17.24
CA LYS A 227 -1.53 -3.82 -16.15
C LYS A 227 -2.43 -5.01 -16.50
N ILE A 228 -2.23 -6.14 -15.83
CA ILE A 228 -3.25 -7.17 -15.72
C ILE A 228 -4.27 -6.53 -14.77
N SER A 229 -5.34 -6.02 -15.33
CA SER A 229 -6.44 -5.46 -14.58
C SER A 229 -7.13 -6.58 -13.79
N SER A 230 -6.69 -6.80 -12.57
CA SER A 230 -7.53 -7.39 -11.55
C SER A 230 -8.52 -6.30 -11.15
N GLY A 231 -9.80 -6.52 -11.46
CA GLY A 231 -10.87 -5.59 -11.19
C GLY A 231 -10.93 -5.23 -9.70
N SER A 232 -10.47 -4.06 -9.38
CA SER A 232 -10.76 -3.38 -8.14
C SER A 232 -11.73 -2.25 -8.45
N GLN A 233 -12.80 -2.22 -7.70
CA GLN A 233 -13.92 -1.30 -7.78
C GLN A 233 -13.45 0.15 -7.87
N GLN A 234 -14.00 0.83 -8.88
CA GLN A 234 -13.97 2.27 -9.01
C GLN A 234 -14.56 2.94 -7.77
N TYR A 235 -13.72 3.59 -6.99
CA TYR A 235 -14.15 4.71 -6.17
C TYR A 235 -13.85 5.99 -6.93
N SER A 236 -14.92 6.71 -7.19
CA SER A 236 -15.04 7.86 -8.06
C SER A 236 -14.31 9.08 -7.55
N ARG A 237 -13.62 9.74 -8.49
CA ARG A 237 -13.38 11.17 -8.66
C ARG A 237 -13.29 12.04 -7.39
N ALA A 238 -12.09 12.35 -6.99
CA ALA A 238 -11.77 13.61 -6.36
C ALA A 238 -11.20 14.58 -7.42
N GLN A 239 -11.76 15.79 -7.45
CA GLN A 239 -11.37 16.89 -8.32
C GLN A 239 -9.90 17.28 -8.11
N SER A 240 -9.18 17.40 -9.22
CA SER A 240 -7.88 18.06 -9.30
C SER A 240 -8.03 19.57 -9.04
N SER A 241 -7.47 20.07 -7.96
CA SER A 241 -7.21 21.50 -7.78
C SER A 241 -5.73 21.79 -7.89
N ARG A 242 -5.43 22.90 -8.57
CA ARG A 242 -4.13 23.36 -9.04
C ARG A 242 -3.15 23.66 -7.93
N LEU A 243 -1.89 23.32 -8.20
CA LEU A 243 -0.67 23.61 -7.45
C LEU A 243 -0.48 25.07 -7.09
N ALA A 244 -0.11 25.33 -5.84
CA ALA A 244 0.72 26.46 -5.46
C ALA A 244 1.77 25.98 -4.45
N SER A 245 3.04 26.24 -4.80
CA SER A 245 4.23 25.86 -4.08
C SER A 245 4.53 26.84 -2.94
N SER A 246 4.88 26.33 -1.74
CA SER A 246 5.85 26.99 -0.87
C SER A 246 6.35 26.07 0.24
N SER A 247 7.61 26.23 0.54
CA SER A 247 8.57 25.53 1.37
C SER A 247 8.31 25.53 2.88
N VAL A 248 8.68 24.45 3.61
CA VAL A 248 9.65 24.44 4.73
C VAL A 248 9.64 23.08 5.47
N SER A 249 10.78 22.46 5.52
CA SER A 249 11.59 21.63 6.41
C SER A 249 10.93 20.80 7.53
N ALA A 250 10.92 19.52 7.34
CA ALA A 250 11.47 18.44 8.15
C ALA A 250 12.22 17.54 7.16
N ASP A 251 13.14 16.67 7.53
CA ASP A 251 13.99 15.91 6.58
C ASP A 251 13.23 15.08 5.54
N GLN A 252 12.41 15.75 4.77
CA GLN A 252 11.69 15.29 3.59
C GLN A 252 12.48 15.77 2.38
N LYS A 253 13.26 14.90 1.81
CA LYS A 253 13.79 15.13 0.47
C LYS A 253 12.73 14.73 -0.52
N SER A 254 12.11 15.70 -1.18
CA SER A 254 11.37 15.44 -2.40
C SER A 254 12.38 15.04 -3.49
N LEU A 255 12.29 13.82 -3.96
CA LEU A 255 13.00 13.38 -5.16
C LEU A 255 12.02 13.51 -6.34
N GLY A 256 11.98 14.67 -7.00
CA GLY A 256 10.95 14.96 -7.99
C GLY A 256 9.56 15.06 -7.35
N ASP A 257 8.58 14.34 -7.89
CA ASP A 257 7.18 14.34 -7.45
C ASP A 257 6.87 13.31 -6.34
N TYR A 258 7.90 12.67 -5.75
CA TYR A 258 7.76 11.63 -4.73
C TYR A 258 8.04 12.16 -3.33
N HIS A 259 7.27 11.67 -2.35
CA HIS A 259 7.54 11.88 -0.93
C HIS A 259 8.30 10.69 -0.36
N ILE A 260 9.48 10.96 0.22
CA ILE A 260 10.33 9.96 0.87
C ILE A 260 10.28 10.17 2.38
N TYR A 261 9.87 9.13 3.10
CA TYR A 261 9.87 9.09 4.56
C TYR A 261 11.06 8.24 5.01
N THR A 262 12.09 8.86 5.60
CA THR A 262 13.25 8.14 6.14
C THR A 262 12.99 7.83 7.60
N LEU A 263 13.02 6.55 7.96
CA LEU A 263 12.92 6.12 9.35
C LEU A 263 14.25 6.44 10.06
N SER A 264 14.15 7.03 11.24
CA SER A 264 15.32 7.45 12.01
C SER A 264 16.04 6.30 12.72
N GLU A 265 15.38 5.15 12.84
CA GLU A 265 15.89 3.98 13.53
C GLU A 265 16.40 2.93 12.56
N VAL A 266 17.47 2.27 12.96
CA VAL A 266 18.02 1.10 12.28
C VAL A 266 17.25 -0.12 12.75
N LEU A 267 16.76 -0.92 11.80
CA LEU A 267 15.89 -2.04 12.09
C LEU A 267 16.46 -3.36 11.53
N ASN A 268 16.13 -4.44 12.22
CA ASN A 268 16.20 -5.78 11.64
C ASN A 268 14.86 -6.07 10.98
N PHE A 269 14.87 -6.59 9.76
CA PHE A 269 13.68 -6.86 8.97
C PHE A 269 13.69 -8.31 8.49
N MET A 270 13.14 -9.18 9.35
CA MET A 270 13.19 -10.62 9.16
C MET A 270 12.12 -11.09 8.18
N VAL A 271 12.30 -12.29 7.66
CA VAL A 271 11.30 -12.97 6.82
C VAL A 271 9.96 -13.07 7.56
N ASP A 272 8.87 -12.78 6.86
CA ASP A 272 7.48 -12.75 7.37
C ASP A 272 7.19 -11.70 8.45
N ASP A 273 8.10 -10.77 8.71
CA ASP A 273 7.85 -9.65 9.62
C ASP A 273 6.77 -8.70 9.09
N ASN A 274 5.96 -8.22 10.05
CA ASN A 274 5.13 -7.03 9.91
C ASN A 274 5.48 -6.08 11.04
N ILE A 275 6.19 -5.01 10.72
CA ILE A 275 6.66 -4.03 11.69
C ILE A 275 5.81 -2.77 11.57
N THR A 276 5.27 -2.28 12.70
CA THR A 276 4.61 -0.98 12.76
C THR A 276 5.61 0.07 13.20
N VAL A 277 5.77 1.12 12.40
CA VAL A 277 6.67 2.24 12.67
C VAL A 277 5.90 3.56 12.67
N GLN A 278 6.33 4.50 13.48
CA GLN A 278 5.75 5.83 13.52
C GLN A 278 6.24 6.67 12.33
N LEU A 279 5.31 7.14 11.48
CA LEU A 279 5.63 8.06 10.37
C LEU A 279 5.89 9.47 10.88
N TYR A 280 5.03 9.94 11.78
CA TYR A 280 5.10 11.26 12.40
C TYR A 280 4.71 11.16 13.86
N LYS A 281 5.15 12.12 14.67
CA LYS A 281 4.71 12.23 16.07
C LYS A 281 3.19 12.40 16.13
N PRO A 282 2.51 11.81 17.13
CA PRO A 282 1.09 12.03 17.36
C PRO A 282 0.75 13.52 17.43
N ARG A 283 -0.39 13.91 16.87
CA ARG A 283 -0.82 15.32 16.76
C ARG A 283 -2.26 15.47 17.20
N VAL A 284 -2.52 16.53 17.95
CA VAL A 284 -3.88 16.95 18.26
C VAL A 284 -4.39 17.80 17.10
N ILE A 285 -5.55 17.45 16.58
CA ILE A 285 -6.18 18.10 15.43
C ILE A 285 -7.65 18.43 15.74
N ASN A 286 -8.20 19.40 15.03
CA ASN A 286 -9.63 19.68 15.04
C ASN A 286 -10.27 19.08 13.79
N TYR A 287 -11.52 18.66 13.91
CA TYR A 287 -12.35 18.19 12.81
C TYR A 287 -13.73 18.85 12.83
N GLU A 288 -14.34 19.01 11.67
CA GLU A 288 -15.74 19.39 11.52
C GLU A 288 -16.57 18.13 11.36
N LYS A 289 -17.61 17.96 12.18
CA LYS A 289 -18.56 16.83 12.09
C LYS A 289 -19.83 17.29 11.42
N THR A 290 -20.21 16.63 10.33
CA THR A 290 -21.42 16.94 9.57
C THR A 290 -22.20 15.64 9.32
N TYR A 291 -23.52 15.73 9.40
CA TYR A 291 -24.40 14.61 9.06
C TYR A 291 -24.91 14.77 7.63
N ILE A 292 -24.71 13.75 6.81
CA ILE A 292 -25.02 13.78 5.39
C ILE A 292 -26.29 12.95 5.10
N PHE A 293 -27.27 13.56 4.46
CA PHE A 293 -28.43 12.88 3.89
C PHE A 293 -28.40 13.05 2.39
N GLU A 294 -27.84 12.08 1.69
CA GLU A 294 -27.64 12.11 0.24
C GLU A 294 -28.74 11.37 -0.48
N ASN A 295 -29.37 11.99 -1.49
CA ASN A 295 -30.51 11.47 -2.18
C ASN A 295 -30.36 11.52 -3.70
N LYS A 296 -30.95 10.51 -4.34
CA LYS A 296 -31.13 10.50 -5.81
C LYS A 296 -32.53 10.98 -6.15
N GLU A 297 -32.67 11.58 -7.30
CA GLU A 297 -33.86 12.28 -7.81
C GLU A 297 -35.21 11.62 -7.52
N ARG A 298 -35.29 10.29 -7.71
CA ARG A 298 -36.55 9.54 -7.55
C ARG A 298 -36.62 8.71 -6.26
N SER A 299 -35.63 8.83 -5.38
CA SER A 299 -35.62 8.07 -4.15
C SER A 299 -36.68 8.56 -3.18
N GLN A 300 -37.39 7.62 -2.56
CA GLN A 300 -38.22 7.86 -1.38
C GLN A 300 -37.75 6.88 -0.31
N ARG A 301 -37.21 7.40 0.77
CA ARG A 301 -36.60 6.56 1.80
C ARG A 301 -36.55 7.27 3.14
N GLU A 302 -36.44 6.48 4.17
CA GLU A 302 -36.15 6.92 5.52
C GLU A 302 -34.96 6.12 6.02
N GLU A 303 -33.89 6.80 6.42
CA GLU A 303 -32.66 6.12 6.87
C GLU A 303 -31.86 7.00 7.84
N PRO A 304 -30.96 6.38 8.66
CA PRO A 304 -29.96 7.06 9.44
C PRO A 304 -28.99 7.85 8.56
N LEU A 305 -28.60 9.05 9.01
CA LEU A 305 -27.66 9.90 8.29
C LEU A 305 -26.23 9.38 8.38
N VAL A 306 -25.45 9.63 7.34
CA VAL A 306 -24.01 9.34 7.30
C VAL A 306 -23.28 10.39 8.14
N VAL A 307 -22.32 9.95 8.95
CA VAL A 307 -21.45 10.85 9.74
C VAL A 307 -20.18 11.09 8.94
N GLU A 308 -19.95 12.34 8.55
CA GLU A 308 -18.75 12.78 7.85
C GLU A 308 -17.87 13.63 8.78
N LEU A 309 -16.59 13.34 8.80
CA LEU A 309 -15.56 14.12 9.51
C LEU A 309 -14.69 14.81 8.46
N LYS A 310 -14.62 16.14 8.54
CA LYS A 310 -13.76 16.95 7.68
C LYS A 310 -12.56 17.47 8.47
N ILE A 311 -11.36 17.23 7.97
CA ILE A 311 -10.10 17.64 8.59
C ILE A 311 -9.32 18.47 7.56
N ILE A 312 -8.90 19.66 7.94
CA ILE A 312 -8.01 20.50 7.12
C ILE A 312 -6.57 20.14 7.47
N ASN A 313 -5.79 19.77 6.47
CA ASN A 313 -4.37 19.41 6.65
C ASN A 313 -3.48 20.66 6.69
N SER A 314 -3.72 21.58 7.63
CA SER A 314 -2.96 22.82 7.79
C SER A 314 -2.13 22.84 9.06
N GLU A 315 -1.11 23.70 9.11
CA GLU A 315 -0.31 23.92 10.32
C GLU A 315 -1.16 24.50 11.46
N GLU A 316 -2.13 25.36 11.15
CA GLU A 316 -3.07 25.91 12.14
C GLU A 316 -3.89 24.81 12.81
N ASN A 317 -4.20 23.76 12.06
CA ASN A 317 -4.91 22.58 12.59
C ASN A 317 -3.97 21.51 13.17
N GLY A 318 -2.72 21.84 13.44
CA GLY A 318 -1.75 20.92 14.02
C GLY A 318 -1.16 19.88 13.04
N LEU A 319 -1.51 19.93 11.74
CA LEU A 319 -1.00 19.04 10.69
C LEU A 319 0.02 19.75 9.78
N GLY A 320 -0.36 20.12 8.59
CA GLY A 320 0.50 20.80 7.62
C GLY A 320 1.63 19.92 7.07
N ILE A 321 1.38 18.61 6.96
CA ILE A 321 2.34 17.59 6.49
C ILE A 321 1.71 16.79 5.36
N PRO A 322 2.48 16.29 4.39
CA PRO A 322 1.95 15.34 3.41
C PRO A 322 1.47 14.07 4.11
N LEU A 323 0.25 13.66 3.83
CA LEU A 323 -0.35 12.45 4.37
C LEU A 323 -0.40 11.40 3.26
N PRO A 324 0.34 10.29 3.37
CA PRO A 324 0.24 9.14 2.45
C PRO A 324 -1.17 8.56 2.44
N ALA A 325 -1.56 7.98 1.29
CA ALA A 325 -2.80 7.22 1.25
C ALA A 325 -2.75 6.03 2.21
N GLY A 326 -3.83 5.81 2.99
CA GLY A 326 -3.84 4.75 3.99
C GLY A 326 -5.17 4.58 4.70
N LYS A 327 -5.25 3.55 5.51
CA LYS A 327 -6.41 3.24 6.34
C LYS A 327 -6.47 4.17 7.56
N VAL A 328 -7.64 4.68 7.87
CA VAL A 328 -7.93 5.44 9.10
C VAL A 328 -8.82 4.59 9.99
N GLU A 329 -8.33 4.23 11.16
CA GLU A 329 -9.09 3.59 12.22
C GLU A 329 -9.57 4.67 13.20
N MET A 330 -10.88 4.76 13.40
CA MET A 330 -11.51 5.77 14.24
C MET A 330 -11.93 5.16 15.56
N TYR A 331 -11.57 5.83 16.65
CA TYR A 331 -11.88 5.44 18.01
C TYR A 331 -12.56 6.58 18.77
N LEU A 332 -13.51 6.25 19.62
CA LEU A 332 -14.14 7.17 20.57
C LEU A 332 -13.66 6.86 21.98
N THR A 333 -13.32 7.89 22.73
CA THR A 333 -13.03 7.76 24.15
C THR A 333 -14.34 7.78 24.92
N SER A 334 -14.67 6.68 25.60
CA SER A 334 -15.87 6.58 26.47
C SER A 334 -15.72 7.43 27.73
N LYS A 335 -16.83 7.68 28.43
CA LYS A 335 -16.84 8.41 29.73
C LYS A 335 -15.93 7.76 30.80
N GLY A 336 -15.62 6.48 30.66
CA GLY A 336 -14.71 5.73 31.52
C GLY A 336 -13.25 5.71 31.09
N GLY A 337 -12.89 6.39 29.98
CA GLY A 337 -11.54 6.44 29.43
C GLY A 337 -11.15 5.25 28.55
N SER A 338 -12.04 4.26 28.33
CA SER A 338 -11.80 3.18 27.36
C SER A 338 -11.96 3.68 25.93
N LEU A 339 -11.20 3.06 25.02
CA LEU A 339 -11.30 3.33 23.59
C LEU A 339 -12.28 2.32 22.97
N GLU A 340 -13.28 2.87 22.28
CA GLU A 340 -14.26 2.08 21.55
C GLU A 340 -14.03 2.30 20.06
N PHE A 341 -13.93 1.20 19.29
CA PHE A 341 -13.80 1.28 17.83
C PHE A 341 -15.10 1.82 17.23
N SER A 342 -15.01 2.93 16.50
CA SER A 342 -16.15 3.63 15.92
C SER A 342 -16.33 3.35 14.42
N GLY A 343 -15.29 2.94 13.74
CA GLY A 343 -15.32 2.65 12.31
C GLY A 343 -13.96 2.80 11.66
N GLU A 344 -13.93 2.55 10.37
CA GLU A 344 -12.72 2.76 9.54
C GLU A 344 -13.10 3.33 8.18
N ASP A 345 -12.18 4.10 7.61
CA ASP A 345 -12.28 4.65 6.26
C ASP A 345 -10.90 4.70 5.62
N TYR A 346 -10.81 5.16 4.39
CA TYR A 346 -9.57 5.24 3.64
C TYR A 346 -9.24 6.70 3.31
N LEU A 347 -8.10 7.18 3.84
CA LEU A 347 -7.54 8.47 3.50
C LEU A 347 -6.83 8.40 2.15
N VAL A 348 -7.23 9.24 1.21
CA VAL A 348 -6.50 9.41 -0.05
C VAL A 348 -5.25 10.26 0.18
N GLN A 349 -4.23 10.11 -0.65
CA GLN A 349 -3.03 10.94 -0.57
C GLN A 349 -3.42 12.42 -0.51
N THR A 350 -3.06 13.08 0.60
CA THR A 350 -3.49 14.46 0.88
C THR A 350 -2.28 15.36 1.10
N PRO A 351 -2.05 16.34 0.22
CA PRO A 351 -0.97 17.31 0.36
C PRO A 351 -1.23 18.26 1.54
N LYS A 352 -0.20 18.99 1.95
CA LYS A 352 -0.34 20.14 2.84
C LYS A 352 -1.42 21.09 2.30
N GLU A 353 -2.23 21.70 3.19
CA GLU A 353 -3.41 22.52 2.88
C GLU A 353 -4.54 21.78 2.15
N GLY A 354 -4.46 20.46 2.02
CA GLY A 354 -5.54 19.63 1.50
C GLY A 354 -6.63 19.35 2.52
N THR A 355 -7.77 18.87 2.05
CA THR A 355 -8.90 18.48 2.89
C THR A 355 -9.04 16.96 2.92
N VAL A 356 -9.15 16.40 4.11
CA VAL A 356 -9.49 15.01 4.36
C VAL A 356 -10.97 14.92 4.70
N LEU A 357 -11.70 14.02 4.02
CA LEU A 357 -13.09 13.68 4.34
C LEU A 357 -13.11 12.20 4.72
N LEU A 358 -13.67 11.91 5.90
CA LEU A 358 -13.77 10.54 6.43
C LEU A 358 -15.22 10.23 6.79
N THR A 359 -15.67 9.04 6.45
CA THR A 359 -16.98 8.52 6.83
C THR A 359 -16.85 7.70 8.12
N ALA A 360 -17.42 8.20 9.21
CA ALA A 360 -17.39 7.52 10.52
C ALA A 360 -18.57 6.56 10.75
N GLY A 361 -19.35 6.26 9.70
CA GLY A 361 -20.51 5.37 9.77
C GLY A 361 -21.84 6.10 9.67
N ARG A 362 -22.90 5.56 10.30
CA ARG A 362 -24.24 6.14 10.30
C ARG A 362 -24.72 6.43 11.72
N ALA A 363 -25.36 7.56 11.90
CA ALA A 363 -25.91 7.96 13.17
C ALA A 363 -27.26 7.27 13.43
N PHE A 364 -27.36 6.48 14.49
CA PHE A 364 -28.59 5.75 14.81
C PHE A 364 -29.77 6.70 15.15
N ASP A 365 -29.49 7.76 15.89
CA ASP A 365 -30.49 8.69 16.45
C ASP A 365 -30.77 9.92 15.57
N ILE A 366 -30.18 10.00 14.39
CA ILE A 366 -30.39 11.07 13.42
C ILE A 366 -30.86 10.50 12.12
N THR A 367 -32.13 10.73 11.78
CA THR A 367 -32.77 10.13 10.61
C THR A 367 -33.25 11.17 9.62
N GLY A 368 -33.19 10.82 8.34
CA GLY A 368 -33.71 11.63 7.25
C GLY A 368 -34.79 10.86 6.49
N LYS A 369 -35.90 11.54 6.22
CA LYS A 369 -37.00 11.01 5.40
C LYS A 369 -37.21 11.90 4.19
N ARG A 370 -37.18 11.29 3.01
CA ARG A 370 -37.45 11.96 1.74
C ARG A 370 -38.75 11.43 1.13
N THR A 371 -39.66 12.36 0.78
CA THR A 371 -40.96 12.05 0.21
C THR A 371 -41.20 12.90 -1.04
N ILE A 372 -41.72 12.32 -2.09
CA ILE A 372 -42.19 13.03 -3.27
C ILE A 372 -43.66 13.40 -3.03
N LEU A 373 -43.94 14.70 -2.86
CA LEU A 373 -45.27 15.20 -2.61
C LEU A 373 -46.09 15.27 -3.87
N ASN A 374 -45.50 15.69 -4.98
CA ASN A 374 -46.11 15.79 -6.28
C ASN A 374 -45.12 15.44 -7.37
N TYR A 375 -45.59 14.80 -8.43
CA TYR A 375 -44.78 14.44 -9.58
C TYR A 375 -45.63 14.56 -10.85
N ASP A 376 -45.29 15.49 -11.71
CA ASP A 376 -45.91 15.69 -13.02
C ASP A 376 -44.86 15.49 -14.14
N ARG A 377 -45.16 14.61 -15.07
CA ARG A 377 -44.33 14.36 -16.23
C ARG A 377 -45.10 14.55 -17.49
N GLN A 378 -44.69 15.48 -18.32
CA GLN A 378 -45.18 15.78 -19.63
C GLN A 378 -44.22 15.28 -20.72
N ARG A 379 -44.58 15.48 -21.97
CA ARG A 379 -43.76 15.01 -23.11
C ARG A 379 -42.35 15.59 -23.09
N ASN A 380 -42.20 16.89 -22.76
CA ASN A 380 -40.97 17.65 -22.85
C ASN A 380 -40.55 18.27 -21.52
N SER A 381 -41.21 17.93 -20.41
CA SER A 381 -40.85 18.48 -19.08
C SER A 381 -41.23 17.50 -17.96
N GLU A 382 -40.61 17.70 -16.83
CA GLU A 382 -40.85 16.98 -15.60
C GLU A 382 -40.76 17.98 -14.44
N GLU A 383 -41.72 17.93 -13.53
CA GLU A 383 -41.72 18.73 -12.31
C GLU A 383 -42.02 17.83 -11.11
N ALA A 384 -41.25 18.02 -10.03
CA ALA A 384 -41.48 17.30 -8.80
C ALA A 384 -41.33 18.20 -7.58
N SER A 385 -42.25 18.05 -6.64
CA SER A 385 -42.17 18.69 -5.32
C SER A 385 -41.75 17.68 -4.27
N ILE A 386 -40.70 17.99 -3.56
CA ILE A 386 -39.99 17.09 -2.63
C ILE A 386 -40.13 17.66 -1.22
N GLN A 387 -40.38 16.79 -0.26
CA GLN A 387 -40.28 17.09 1.17
C GLN A 387 -39.17 16.24 1.77
N ILE A 388 -38.33 16.88 2.57
CA ILE A 388 -37.28 16.25 3.37
C ILE A 388 -37.53 16.62 4.82
N GLN A 389 -37.58 15.60 5.66
CA GLN A 389 -37.69 15.74 7.11
C GLN A 389 -36.41 15.12 7.72
N ILE A 390 -35.73 15.90 8.54
CA ILE A 390 -34.59 15.43 9.34
C ILE A 390 -35.02 15.49 10.81
N LYS A 391 -34.76 14.40 11.51
CA LYS A 391 -35.07 14.29 12.94
C LYS A 391 -33.76 14.09 13.70
N ASN A 392 -33.51 14.93 14.67
CA ASN A 392 -32.43 14.86 15.64
C ASN A 392 -32.98 14.41 17.00
N ILE A 393 -32.54 13.23 17.51
CA ILE A 393 -32.92 12.76 18.86
C ILE A 393 -31.76 12.95 19.85
N HIS A 394 -30.62 13.49 19.39
CA HIS A 394 -29.50 13.82 20.27
C HIS A 394 -29.83 15.02 21.15
N ASP A 395 -29.16 15.06 22.27
CA ASP A 395 -29.18 16.18 23.25
C ASP A 395 -28.25 17.34 22.86
N GLU A 396 -27.73 17.33 21.62
CA GLU A 396 -26.83 18.34 21.08
C GLU A 396 -27.33 18.83 19.71
N ASP A 397 -27.05 20.11 19.42
CA ASP A 397 -27.31 20.71 18.11
C ASP A 397 -26.42 20.07 17.05
N ILE A 398 -26.97 19.88 15.86
CA ILE A 398 -26.25 19.19 14.77
C ILE A 398 -26.23 20.03 13.50
N GLN A 399 -25.15 19.86 12.74
CA GLN A 399 -25.04 20.35 11.37
C GLN A 399 -25.37 19.23 10.39
N VAL A 400 -26.31 19.48 9.49
CA VAL A 400 -26.74 18.52 8.49
C VAL A 400 -26.57 19.13 7.10
N ARG A 401 -26.08 18.32 6.17
CA ARG A 401 -26.02 18.64 4.75
C ARG A 401 -26.93 17.67 4.00
N VAL A 402 -28.06 18.17 3.51
CA VAL A 402 -28.97 17.39 2.65
C VAL A 402 -28.51 17.58 1.21
N VAL A 403 -28.07 16.50 0.58
CA VAL A 403 -27.55 16.49 -0.80
C VAL A 403 -28.58 15.87 -1.73
N GLU A 404 -28.93 16.58 -2.79
CA GLU A 404 -29.88 16.15 -3.81
C GLU A 404 -29.23 16.10 -5.19
N HIS A 405 -29.28 14.93 -5.82
CA HIS A 405 -28.78 14.73 -7.18
C HIS A 405 -29.94 14.80 -8.17
N ILE A 406 -29.92 15.77 -9.08
CA ILE A 406 -30.91 16.01 -10.09
C ILE A 406 -30.24 15.98 -11.46
N SER A 407 -30.61 15.03 -12.31
CA SER A 407 -29.97 14.83 -13.64
C SER A 407 -30.62 15.73 -14.71
N GLY A 408 -29.87 16.07 -15.77
CA GLY A 408 -30.34 16.81 -16.92
C GLY A 408 -30.32 18.35 -16.73
N ASP A 409 -31.08 19.07 -17.55
CA ASP A 409 -31.23 20.53 -17.43
C ASP A 409 -32.41 20.85 -16.54
N TRP A 410 -32.11 21.43 -15.37
CA TRP A 410 -33.09 21.64 -14.30
C TRP A 410 -32.96 23.04 -13.67
N VAL A 411 -34.07 23.48 -13.12
CA VAL A 411 -34.17 24.71 -12.29
C VAL A 411 -34.96 24.40 -11.02
N ILE A 412 -34.56 25.02 -9.92
CA ILE A 412 -35.37 25.06 -8.70
C ILE A 412 -36.39 26.18 -8.85
N ARG A 413 -37.66 25.83 -8.71
CA ARG A 413 -38.79 26.76 -8.82
C ARG A 413 -39.13 27.39 -7.47
N ASP A 414 -39.09 26.60 -6.43
CA ASP A 414 -39.44 26.99 -5.09
C ASP A 414 -38.60 26.16 -4.09
N ALA A 415 -38.16 26.80 -3.00
CA ALA A 415 -37.46 26.16 -1.92
C ALA A 415 -37.74 26.86 -0.59
N SER A 416 -38.11 26.09 0.42
CA SER A 416 -38.41 26.62 1.76
C SER A 416 -37.15 26.94 2.58
N SER A 417 -35.95 26.55 2.10
CA SER A 417 -34.67 26.79 2.72
C SER A 417 -33.63 27.21 1.70
N MET A 418 -32.61 27.91 2.15
CA MET A 418 -31.48 28.28 1.27
C MET A 418 -30.76 27.01 0.81
N TYR A 419 -30.36 26.99 -0.46
CA TYR A 419 -29.58 25.89 -1.07
C TYR A 419 -28.37 26.46 -1.80
N THR A 420 -27.38 25.59 -1.98
CA THR A 420 -26.21 25.88 -2.80
C THR A 420 -26.15 24.89 -3.96
N LYS A 421 -25.89 25.40 -5.16
CA LYS A 421 -25.61 24.57 -6.33
C LYS A 421 -24.12 24.21 -6.32
N GLU A 422 -23.81 22.94 -6.13
CA GLU A 422 -22.43 22.45 -6.07
C GLU A 422 -21.86 22.21 -7.47
N ASP A 423 -22.65 21.55 -8.33
CA ASP A 423 -22.33 21.31 -9.73
C ASP A 423 -23.57 21.28 -10.64
N ALA A 424 -23.44 20.78 -11.86
CA ALA A 424 -24.54 20.72 -12.83
C ALA A 424 -25.67 19.79 -12.39
N THR A 425 -25.40 18.83 -11.51
CA THR A 425 -26.33 17.77 -11.11
C THR A 425 -26.60 17.73 -9.61
N THR A 426 -25.92 18.56 -8.81
CA THR A 426 -25.94 18.47 -7.35
C THR A 426 -26.28 19.81 -6.71
N ILE A 427 -27.25 19.78 -5.81
CA ILE A 427 -27.51 20.86 -4.86
C ILE A 427 -27.42 20.33 -3.44
N TYR A 428 -27.16 21.21 -2.49
CA TYR A 428 -27.29 20.85 -1.09
C TYR A 428 -27.94 21.95 -0.25
N PHE A 429 -28.62 21.53 0.80
CA PHE A 429 -29.24 22.40 1.81
C PHE A 429 -28.42 22.27 3.10
N PRO A 430 -27.71 23.34 3.55
CA PRO A 430 -27.07 23.38 4.86
C PRO A 430 -28.15 23.65 5.92
N LEU A 431 -28.24 22.77 6.91
CA LEU A 431 -29.25 22.89 7.98
C LEU A 431 -28.57 22.81 9.34
N ASN A 432 -28.95 23.68 10.25
CA ASN A 432 -28.71 23.52 11.68
C ASN A 432 -29.99 23.02 12.32
N ILE A 433 -29.92 22.00 13.14
CA ILE A 433 -31.07 21.38 13.80
C ILE A 433 -30.75 21.31 15.29
N ASP A 434 -31.59 21.91 16.08
CA ASP A 434 -31.41 21.98 17.53
C ASP A 434 -31.54 20.58 18.16
N ALA A 435 -31.06 20.45 19.40
CA ALA A 435 -31.17 19.22 20.18
C ALA A 435 -32.67 18.81 20.31
N GLU A 436 -32.91 17.51 20.18
CA GLU A 436 -34.26 16.89 20.31
C GLU A 436 -35.32 17.50 19.38
N ASP A 437 -34.93 18.11 18.24
CA ASP A 437 -35.83 18.77 17.29
C ASP A 437 -35.90 18.07 15.94
N ASN A 438 -36.85 18.50 15.11
CA ASN A 438 -36.97 18.06 13.73
C ASN A 438 -37.12 19.24 12.77
N LYS A 439 -36.62 19.10 11.56
CA LYS A 439 -36.72 20.13 10.52
C LYS A 439 -37.27 19.56 9.23
N ILE A 440 -38.25 20.28 8.68
CA ILE A 440 -38.86 19.94 7.40
C ILE A 440 -38.48 21.01 6.39
N ILE A 441 -37.94 20.60 5.25
CA ILE A 441 -37.74 21.46 4.09
C ILE A 441 -38.50 20.93 2.90
N THR A 442 -38.92 21.82 2.02
CA THR A 442 -39.55 21.47 0.74
C THR A 442 -38.88 22.23 -0.38
N TYR A 443 -38.80 21.60 -1.53
CA TYR A 443 -38.37 22.24 -2.75
C TYR A 443 -39.06 21.63 -3.96
N THR A 444 -39.16 22.41 -5.05
CA THR A 444 -39.71 21.96 -6.34
C THR A 444 -38.66 22.18 -7.42
N TYR A 445 -38.34 21.13 -8.17
CA TYR A 445 -37.50 21.26 -9.36
C TYR A 445 -38.34 21.03 -10.63
N ARG A 446 -37.92 21.68 -11.71
CA ARG A 446 -38.45 21.47 -13.04
C ARG A 446 -37.31 21.19 -14.02
N LYS A 447 -37.51 20.20 -14.88
CA LYS A 447 -36.64 19.86 -16.00
C LYS A 447 -37.35 20.10 -17.32
N GLU A 448 -36.59 20.47 -18.32
CA GLU A 448 -37.04 20.58 -19.69
C GLU A 448 -36.07 19.89 -20.63
N TRP A 449 -36.57 19.18 -21.61
CA TRP A 449 -35.77 18.56 -22.67
C TRP A 449 -36.45 18.78 -24.02
N LYS A 450 -35.60 18.86 -25.04
CA LYS A 450 -36.03 19.05 -26.44
C LYS A 450 -36.46 17.75 -27.10
#